data_78bfd576d74ee63a9fb7cd3a556ccda9
#
_entry.id   78bfd576d74ee63a9fb7cd3a556ccda9
#
_cell.length_a   1.000
_cell.length_b   1.000
_cell.length_c   1.000
_cell.angle_alpha   90.00
_cell.angle_beta   90.00
_cell.angle_gamma   90.00
#
_symmetry.space_group_name_H-M   'P 1'
#
loop_
_entity.id
_entity.type
_entity.pdbx_description
1 polymer ?
#
loop_
_entity_poly.entity_id
_entity_poly.type
_entity_poly.pdbx_seq_one_letter_code
_entity_poly.pdbx_strand_id
1 'polypeptide(L)'
;MNKPLVCLTLTGKTLLEDAEFVKKYSQHIDVAELRVDYLEEEERLNVRDFPSMVNIPCILTIRRVEDGGLYDSGEFSRTALFGRALAYADQNPTKNFAYVDFEEDFNVPG
;
A
#
# COMPACT_ATOMS: atom_id res chain seq x y z
N MET A 1 -20.23 -12.15 17.36
CA MET A 1 -20.42 -11.96 15.93
C MET A 1 -19.30 -11.10 15.34
N ASN A 2 -18.59 -11.63 14.37
CA ASN A 2 -17.48 -10.90 13.77
C ASN A 2 -17.99 -9.84 12.79
N LYS A 3 -17.57 -8.61 13.03
CA LYS A 3 -17.89 -7.52 12.16
C LYS A 3 -16.93 -7.53 10.96
N PRO A 4 -17.43 -7.38 9.72
CA PRO A 4 -16.52 -7.31 8.57
C PRO A 4 -15.61 -6.09 8.67
N LEU A 5 -14.38 -6.23 8.22
CA LEU A 5 -13.46 -5.12 8.15
C LEU A 5 -13.86 -4.16 7.04
N VAL A 6 -13.80 -2.88 7.33
CA VAL A 6 -14.02 -1.85 6.31
C VAL A 6 -12.66 -1.39 5.81
N CYS A 7 -12.42 -1.62 4.51
CA CYS A 7 -11.17 -1.26 3.85
C CYS A 7 -11.39 -0.04 2.96
N LEU A 8 -10.56 0.99 3.16
CA LEU A 8 -10.56 2.16 2.29
C LEU A 8 -9.43 2.02 1.27
N THR A 9 -9.78 1.99 -0.01
CA THR A 9 -8.78 1.94 -1.08
C THR A 9 -8.35 3.36 -1.44
N LEU A 10 -7.03 3.58 -1.42
CA LEU A 10 -6.44 4.88 -1.65
C LEU A 10 -5.86 4.97 -3.07
N THR A 11 -6.37 5.90 -3.85
CA THR A 11 -5.98 6.06 -5.25
C THR A 11 -5.53 7.48 -5.57
N GLY A 12 -5.01 8.20 -4.59
CA GLY A 12 -4.46 9.54 -4.78
C GLY A 12 -3.13 9.50 -5.51
N LYS A 13 -2.67 10.66 -5.93
CA LYS A 13 -1.42 10.80 -6.67
C LYS A 13 -0.21 11.02 -5.78
N THR A 14 -0.42 11.42 -4.53
CA THR A 14 0.65 11.63 -3.56
C THR A 14 0.33 10.92 -2.26
N LEU A 15 1.38 10.63 -1.50
CA LEU A 15 1.23 10.00 -0.19
C LEU A 15 0.48 10.92 0.79
N LEU A 16 0.71 12.21 0.68
CA LEU A 16 0.03 13.17 1.54
C LEU A 16 -1.47 13.20 1.29
N GLU A 17 -1.90 13.19 0.01
CA GLU A 17 -3.32 13.10 -0.34
C GLU A 17 -3.95 11.86 0.29
N ASP A 18 -3.27 10.71 0.17
CA ASP A 18 -3.78 9.47 0.71
C ASP A 18 -3.85 9.50 2.23
N ALA A 19 -2.83 10.07 2.89
CA ALA A 19 -2.82 10.20 4.34
C ALA A 19 -3.95 11.10 4.84
N GLU A 20 -4.21 12.20 4.14
CA GLU A 20 -5.30 13.10 4.49
C GLU A 20 -6.67 12.44 4.31
N PHE A 21 -6.79 11.61 3.29
CA PHE A 21 -8.02 10.87 3.02
C PHE A 21 -8.29 9.86 4.14
N VAL A 22 -7.27 9.15 4.59
CA VAL A 22 -7.37 8.24 5.73
C VAL A 22 -7.82 9.01 6.97
N LYS A 23 -7.20 10.15 7.23
CA LYS A 23 -7.52 10.96 8.39
C LYS A 23 -9.00 11.38 8.40
N LYS A 24 -9.51 11.74 7.22
CA LYS A 24 -10.91 12.16 7.07
C LYS A 24 -11.89 11.05 7.43
N TYR A 25 -11.57 9.80 7.12
CA TYR A 25 -12.48 8.68 7.30
C TYR A 25 -12.05 7.70 8.40
N SER A 26 -11.05 8.05 9.20
CA SER A 26 -10.42 7.12 10.14
C SER A 26 -11.39 6.49 11.14
N GLN A 27 -12.47 7.17 11.50
CA GLN A 27 -13.45 6.63 12.45
C GLN A 27 -14.38 5.59 11.82
N HIS A 28 -14.37 5.45 10.50
CA HIS A 28 -15.28 4.59 9.76
C HIS A 28 -14.59 3.44 9.05
N ILE A 29 -13.27 3.35 9.15
CA ILE A 29 -12.49 2.34 8.44
C ILE A 29 -11.58 1.59 9.40
N ASP A 30 -11.29 0.34 9.05
CA ASP A 30 -10.44 -0.54 9.86
C ASP A 30 -9.04 -0.69 9.26
N VAL A 31 -8.93 -0.55 7.95
CA VAL A 31 -7.68 -0.75 7.22
C VAL A 31 -7.69 0.12 5.97
N ALA A 32 -6.52 0.57 5.55
CA ALA A 32 -6.36 1.33 4.30
C ALA A 32 -5.47 0.55 3.35
N GLU A 33 -5.91 0.43 2.10
CA GLU A 33 -5.12 -0.16 1.03
C GLU A 33 -4.47 0.95 0.23
N LEU A 34 -3.14 1.01 0.26
CA LEU A 34 -2.39 1.98 -0.53
C LEU A 34 -2.11 1.40 -1.91
N ARG A 35 -2.75 1.96 -2.93
CA ARG A 35 -2.54 1.59 -4.33
C ARG A 35 -1.37 2.40 -4.88
N VAL A 36 -0.19 1.81 -4.80
CA VAL A 36 1.05 2.47 -5.22
C VAL A 36 1.05 2.76 -6.72
N ASP A 37 0.35 1.93 -7.49
CA ASP A 37 0.25 2.09 -8.94
C ASP A 37 -0.44 3.40 -9.35
N TYR A 38 -1.24 4.01 -8.47
CA TYR A 38 -1.87 5.31 -8.72
C TYR A 38 -0.98 6.50 -8.37
N LEU A 39 0.03 6.29 -7.53
CA LEU A 39 0.92 7.37 -7.10
C LEU A 39 1.78 7.88 -8.25
N GLU A 40 2.10 9.17 -8.21
CA GLU A 40 3.10 9.72 -9.10
C GLU A 40 4.43 9.01 -8.87
N GLU A 41 5.24 8.92 -9.91
CA GLU A 41 6.45 8.10 -9.90
C GLU A 41 7.42 8.48 -8.79
N GLU A 42 7.63 9.77 -8.56
CA GLU A 42 8.53 10.24 -7.51
C GLU A 42 8.04 9.91 -6.11
N GLU A 43 6.71 9.76 -5.94
CA GLU A 43 6.13 9.41 -4.64
C GLU A 43 6.41 7.97 -4.26
N ARG A 44 6.56 7.10 -5.25
CA ARG A 44 6.76 5.66 -5.03
C ARG A 44 8.03 5.36 -4.24
N LEU A 45 9.01 6.24 -4.30
CA LEU A 45 10.27 6.05 -3.58
C LEU A 45 10.11 6.17 -2.06
N ASN A 46 9.04 6.81 -1.61
CA ASN A 46 8.80 7.08 -0.19
C ASN A 46 7.64 6.27 0.38
N VAL A 47 7.17 5.26 -0.33
CA VAL A 47 6.03 4.44 0.08
C VAL A 47 6.25 3.79 1.44
N ARG A 48 7.48 3.43 1.77
CA ARG A 48 7.83 2.82 3.06
C ARG A 48 7.39 3.69 4.24
N ASP A 49 7.37 5.00 4.05
CA ASP A 49 7.04 5.92 5.14
C ASP A 49 5.54 6.06 5.39
N PHE A 50 4.71 5.53 4.48
CA PHE A 50 3.27 5.75 4.54
C PHE A 50 2.63 5.22 5.83
N PRO A 51 2.95 4.00 6.31
CA PRO A 51 2.31 3.51 7.53
C PRO A 51 2.53 4.41 8.75
N SER A 52 3.63 5.17 8.79
CA SER A 52 3.88 6.10 9.90
C SER A 52 3.11 7.41 9.77
N MET A 53 2.51 7.66 8.60
CA MET A 53 1.74 8.88 8.35
C MET A 53 0.28 8.74 8.79
N VAL A 54 -0.17 7.53 9.08
CA VAL A 54 -1.57 7.24 9.41
C VAL A 54 -1.63 6.38 10.67
N ASN A 55 -2.83 6.28 11.27
CA ASN A 55 -3.01 5.59 12.55
C ASN A 55 -3.80 4.29 12.42
N ILE A 56 -3.88 3.73 11.21
CA ILE A 56 -4.59 2.47 10.98
C ILE A 56 -3.69 1.51 10.22
N PRO A 57 -3.93 0.20 10.30
CA PRO A 57 -3.16 -0.77 9.51
C PRO A 57 -3.28 -0.50 8.02
N CYS A 58 -2.20 -0.72 7.30
CA CYS A 58 -2.14 -0.46 5.87
C CYS A 58 -1.80 -1.73 5.09
N ILE A 59 -2.43 -1.86 3.92
CA ILE A 59 -2.14 -2.90 2.94
C ILE A 59 -1.30 -2.25 1.84
N LEU A 60 -0.21 -2.90 1.47
CA LEU A 60 0.63 -2.47 0.35
C LEU A 60 0.18 -3.20 -0.92
N THR A 61 -0.27 -2.44 -1.92
CA THR A 61 -0.72 -3.02 -3.20
C THR A 61 -0.05 -2.28 -4.36
N ILE A 62 0.58 -3.03 -5.26
CA ILE A 62 1.15 -2.49 -6.50
C ILE A 62 0.57 -3.33 -7.64
N ARG A 63 -0.51 -2.86 -8.27
CA ARG A 63 -1.25 -3.65 -9.24
C ARG A 63 -0.82 -3.31 -10.66
N ARG A 64 -0.50 -4.36 -11.42
CA ARG A 64 -0.06 -4.24 -12.81
C ARG A 64 -1.22 -3.88 -13.73
N VAL A 65 -0.88 -3.31 -14.88
CA VAL A 65 -1.88 -3.03 -15.93
C VAL A 65 -2.63 -4.30 -16.32
N GLU A 66 -1.93 -5.43 -16.46
CA GLU A 66 -2.54 -6.71 -16.84
C GLU A 66 -3.53 -7.25 -15.80
N ASP A 67 -3.47 -6.74 -14.57
CA ASP A 67 -4.38 -7.11 -13.48
C ASP A 67 -5.40 -6.02 -13.18
N GLY A 68 -5.56 -5.07 -14.09
CA GLY A 68 -6.51 -3.97 -13.93
C GLY A 68 -5.99 -2.76 -13.20
N GLY A 69 -4.69 -2.70 -12.92
CA GLY A 69 -4.06 -1.55 -12.28
C GLY A 69 -3.39 -0.61 -13.27
N LEU A 70 -2.46 0.20 -12.77
CA LEU A 70 -1.77 1.21 -13.56
C LEU A 70 -0.25 1.01 -13.63
N TYR A 71 0.30 0.03 -12.92
CA TYR A 71 1.75 -0.15 -12.88
C TYR A 71 2.25 -0.82 -14.17
N ASP A 72 3.06 -0.11 -14.93
CA ASP A 72 3.53 -0.54 -16.25
C ASP A 72 5.05 -0.56 -16.37
N SER A 73 5.79 -0.44 -15.28
CA SER A 73 7.26 -0.38 -15.30
C SER A 73 7.94 -1.74 -15.26
N GLY A 74 7.18 -2.83 -15.36
CA GLY A 74 7.69 -4.20 -15.44
C GLY A 74 7.87 -4.89 -14.09
N GLU A 75 7.96 -6.22 -14.13
CA GLU A 75 7.99 -7.04 -12.92
C GLU A 75 9.28 -6.85 -12.11
N PHE A 76 10.41 -6.65 -12.77
CA PHE A 76 11.66 -6.43 -12.07
C PHE A 76 11.57 -5.16 -11.20
N SER A 77 11.08 -4.08 -11.80
CA SER A 77 10.92 -2.81 -11.09
C SER A 77 9.87 -2.92 -9.98
N ARG A 78 8.79 -3.63 -10.24
CA ARG A 78 7.71 -3.84 -9.26
C ARG A 78 8.21 -4.63 -8.05
N THR A 79 8.97 -5.70 -8.28
CA THR A 79 9.55 -6.51 -7.22
C THR A 79 10.52 -5.68 -6.37
N ALA A 80 11.33 -4.85 -7.02
CA ALA A 80 12.26 -3.96 -6.33
C ALA A 80 11.50 -2.95 -5.46
N LEU A 81 10.37 -2.45 -5.96
CA LEU A 81 9.56 -1.50 -5.23
C LEU A 81 8.91 -2.14 -3.99
N PHE A 82 8.41 -3.37 -4.10
CA PHE A 82 7.94 -4.12 -2.94
C PHE A 82 9.07 -4.29 -1.91
N GLY A 83 10.25 -4.69 -2.36
CA GLY A 83 11.40 -4.86 -1.49
C GLY A 83 11.77 -3.57 -0.76
N ARG A 84 11.77 -2.46 -1.47
CA ARG A 84 12.07 -1.16 -0.89
C ARG A 84 11.03 -0.75 0.16
N ALA A 85 9.76 -0.97 -0.14
CA ALA A 85 8.67 -0.61 0.77
C ALA A 85 8.68 -1.42 2.06
N LEU A 86 9.20 -2.64 2.01
CA LEU A 86 9.23 -3.57 3.14
C LEU A 86 10.62 -3.73 3.77
N ALA A 87 11.61 -2.98 3.29
CA ALA A 87 13.02 -3.26 3.60
C ALA A 87 13.39 -3.08 5.08
N TYR A 88 12.72 -2.18 5.77
CA TYR A 88 13.06 -1.89 7.17
C TYR A 88 11.83 -2.05 8.04
N ALA A 89 11.68 -3.23 8.59
CA ALA A 89 10.65 -3.45 9.59
C ALA A 89 10.98 -2.60 10.81
N ASP A 90 10.10 -1.67 11.13
CA ASP A 90 10.24 -0.86 12.34
C ASP A 90 9.88 -1.74 13.54
N GLN A 91 10.50 -1.50 14.69
CA GLN A 91 10.17 -2.21 15.92
C GLN A 91 8.74 -1.90 16.37
N ASN A 92 8.22 -0.74 16.00
CA ASN A 92 6.82 -0.41 16.25
C ASN A 92 5.98 -0.92 15.08
N PRO A 93 5.13 -1.95 15.30
CA PRO A 93 4.35 -2.54 14.19
C PRO A 93 3.45 -1.53 13.47
N THR A 94 3.03 -0.45 14.12
CA THR A 94 2.16 0.55 13.49
C THR A 94 2.87 1.36 12.41
N LYS A 95 4.20 1.26 12.32
CA LYS A 95 4.98 1.96 11.31
C LYS A 95 5.31 1.08 10.11
N ASN A 96 4.78 -0.14 10.07
CA ASN A 96 5.00 -1.09 8.98
C ASN A 96 3.69 -1.35 8.27
N PHE A 97 3.77 -1.80 7.00
CA PHE A 97 2.60 -2.33 6.33
C PHE A 97 2.18 -3.62 7.05
N ALA A 98 0.90 -3.71 7.40
CA ALA A 98 0.38 -4.88 8.09
C ALA A 98 0.14 -6.05 7.13
N TYR A 99 -0.16 -5.74 5.86
CA TYR A 99 -0.48 -6.74 4.84
C TYR A 99 0.11 -6.32 3.51
N VAL A 100 0.37 -7.31 2.66
CA VAL A 100 0.83 -7.10 1.29
C VAL A 100 -0.11 -7.88 0.37
N ASP A 101 -0.62 -7.22 -0.67
CA ASP A 101 -1.49 -7.86 -1.64
C ASP A 101 -0.67 -8.28 -2.86
N PHE A 102 -0.55 -9.58 -3.08
CA PHE A 102 0.08 -10.16 -4.27
C PHE A 102 -0.99 -10.79 -5.14
N GLU A 103 -0.89 -10.57 -6.45
CA GLU A 103 -1.77 -11.24 -7.40
C GLU A 103 -1.44 -12.74 -7.46
N GLU A 104 -2.42 -13.53 -7.90
CA GLU A 104 -2.29 -14.99 -7.96
C GLU A 104 -1.10 -15.49 -8.77
N ASP A 105 -0.77 -14.78 -9.85
CA ASP A 105 0.34 -15.17 -10.71
C ASP A 105 1.68 -14.59 -10.26
N PHE A 106 1.70 -13.90 -9.14
CA PHE A 106 2.95 -13.41 -8.57
C PHE A 106 3.68 -14.59 -7.94
N ASN A 107 4.74 -15.03 -8.60
CA ASN A 107 5.52 -16.17 -8.12
C ASN A 107 6.37 -15.78 -6.94
N VAL A 108 5.83 -15.98 -5.76
CA VAL A 108 6.63 -15.89 -4.56
C VAL A 108 7.28 -17.23 -4.36
N PRO A 109 8.61 -17.35 -4.42
CA PRO A 109 9.27 -18.63 -4.18
C PRO A 109 8.87 -19.11 -2.80
N GLY A 110 8.21 -20.24 -2.78
CA GLY A 110 7.70 -20.81 -1.55
C GLY A 110 8.78 -21.33 -0.65
#